data_dab5473593687999d563683cb4a6fc8f
#
_entry.id   dab5473593687999d563683cb4a6fc8f
#
_cell.length_a   1.000
_cell.length_b   1.000
_cell.length_c   1.000
_cell.angle_alpha   90.00
_cell.angle_beta   90.00
_cell.angle_gamma   90.00
#
_symmetry.space_group_name_H-M   'P 1'
#
loop_
_entity.id
_entity.type
_entity.pdbx_description
1 polymer ?
#
loop_
_entity_poly.entity_id
_entity_poly.type
_entity_poly.pdbx_seq_one_letter_code
_entity_poly.pdbx_strand_id
1 'polypeptide(L)'
;MKRLLLFLVFITFSSAFPTDRKMENEETTQLAQAYLNQFYSLEIEGSQLVQSKNRSLIDGKIREMQAFFGLAVTGRLDSNTLEVMRTPRCGVPDVGQYGYTLPGWKKHNLTYRIVNYTPDLARADVEEAIRKGLDVWSKVTPLTFTKIPKGTADIMIAFRTRVHGRCPRYFDGPLGVLGHAFPPGLGLGGDTHFDEDENWTKDGPGFNLFLVAAHEFGHSLGLSHSNDQTALMFPNYVSLDPSKYPLSQDDISGIQSIYGGPPKATAKPQGPTVPHACDPDLTFDAVTTFRREVMFFKGRHVWRIYYDITDIEFELISSFWPSLPADIQAAYENPKDKILVFKDYPKSIHTLGFPRHVKKIDAAVCDHSTRKTYFFVDIWCWRYDEVSQTMDRGYPQRLVTYFPRIGLRVDAAFQHKGFFYFFRRAKQFEYDPKAKTITRMMKTNTWFRCGEPFNSSSDFSTSEGKVHSGGVELVYYKNLNLLIFSIVYVLKK
;
A
#
# COMPACT_ATOMS: atom_id res chain seq x y z
N MET A 1 51.67 -66.40 47.53
CA MET A 1 50.32 -65.80 47.25
C MET A 1 50.45 -64.70 46.24
N LYS A 2 50.17 -65.00 44.95
CA LYS A 2 50.19 -64.06 43.86
C LYS A 2 48.75 -63.67 43.53
N ARG A 3 48.37 -62.41 43.73
CA ARG A 3 47.07 -61.92 43.36
C ARG A 3 47.12 -61.50 41.87
N LEU A 4 46.30 -62.17 41.05
CA LEU A 4 46.08 -61.85 39.63
C LEU A 4 45.03 -60.73 39.54
N LEU A 5 45.42 -59.51 39.09
CA LEU A 5 44.48 -58.48 38.77
C LEU A 5 43.98 -58.65 37.30
N LEU A 6 42.70 -58.99 37.17
CA LEU A 6 41.99 -58.95 35.88
C LEU A 6 41.59 -57.47 35.56
N PHE A 7 42.18 -56.91 34.54
CA PHE A 7 41.65 -55.65 33.93
C PHE A 7 40.58 -56.03 32.95
N LEU A 8 39.34 -55.75 33.30
CA LEU A 8 38.22 -55.72 32.34
C LEU A 8 38.27 -54.41 31.55
N VAL A 9 38.67 -54.46 30.27
CA VAL A 9 38.56 -53.36 29.35
C VAL A 9 37.11 -53.35 28.81
N PHE A 10 36.32 -52.40 29.30
CA PHE A 10 35.03 -52.08 28.70
C PHE A 10 35.31 -51.28 27.42
N ILE A 11 35.21 -51.93 26.25
CA ILE A 11 35.12 -51.25 24.97
C ILE A 11 33.67 -50.80 24.83
N THR A 12 33.41 -49.50 25.15
CA THR A 12 32.16 -48.87 24.78
C THR A 12 32.18 -48.62 23.28
N PHE A 13 31.49 -49.48 22.52
CA PHE A 13 31.10 -49.14 21.16
C PHE A 13 30.12 -47.97 21.20
N SER A 14 30.61 -46.76 21.02
CA SER A 14 29.77 -45.61 20.67
C SER A 14 29.34 -45.81 19.22
N SER A 15 28.24 -46.50 19.03
CA SER A 15 27.53 -46.50 17.77
C SER A 15 26.91 -45.08 17.60
N ALA A 16 27.68 -44.17 17.04
CA ALA A 16 27.09 -42.94 16.51
C ALA A 16 26.14 -43.35 15.37
N PHE A 17 24.85 -43.29 15.65
CA PHE A 17 23.81 -43.50 14.67
C PHE A 17 23.87 -42.34 13.66
N PRO A 18 24.06 -42.59 12.36
CA PRO A 18 23.99 -41.56 11.34
C PRO A 18 22.54 -41.22 10.94
N THR A 19 21.56 -41.46 11.83
CA THR A 19 20.15 -41.43 11.54
C THR A 19 19.56 -40.01 11.61
N ASP A 20 20.04 -39.15 12.51
CA ASP A 20 19.39 -37.83 12.72
C ASP A 20 19.49 -36.89 11.53
N ARG A 21 20.67 -36.73 10.92
CA ARG A 21 20.87 -35.82 9.81
C ARG A 21 20.14 -36.22 8.51
N LYS A 22 19.95 -37.52 8.29
CA LYS A 22 19.27 -38.04 7.10
C LYS A 22 17.75 -37.92 7.27
N MET A 23 17.23 -38.19 8.48
CA MET A 23 15.81 -38.01 8.81
C MET A 23 15.42 -36.51 8.80
N GLU A 24 16.21 -35.62 9.41
CA GLU A 24 15.99 -34.20 9.41
C GLU A 24 15.96 -33.60 7.98
N ASN A 25 16.81 -34.13 7.09
CA ASN A 25 16.85 -33.69 5.68
C ASN A 25 15.64 -34.20 4.87
N GLU A 26 15.10 -35.38 5.25
CA GLU A 26 13.93 -35.96 4.57
C GLU A 26 12.64 -35.28 5.01
N GLU A 27 12.46 -34.99 6.30
CA GLU A 27 11.34 -34.24 6.86
C GLU A 27 11.29 -32.81 6.32
N THR A 28 12.44 -32.14 6.25
CA THR A 28 12.56 -30.78 5.70
C THR A 28 12.19 -30.73 4.21
N THR A 29 12.58 -31.77 3.47
CA THR A 29 12.24 -31.87 2.03
C THR A 29 10.75 -32.13 1.84
N GLN A 30 10.14 -32.96 2.65
CA GLN A 30 8.70 -33.24 2.61
C GLN A 30 7.88 -32.01 2.97
N LEU A 31 8.28 -31.27 4.01
CA LEU A 31 7.66 -29.98 4.37
C LEU A 31 7.70 -29.01 3.18
N ALA A 32 8.86 -28.82 2.58
CA ALA A 32 9.02 -27.91 1.46
C ALA A 32 8.19 -28.33 0.24
N GLN A 33 8.13 -29.61 -0.08
CA GLN A 33 7.31 -30.12 -1.18
C GLN A 33 5.82 -29.90 -0.94
N ALA A 34 5.33 -30.20 0.28
CA ALA A 34 3.95 -29.97 0.67
C ALA A 34 3.58 -28.47 0.57
N TYR A 35 4.43 -27.60 1.12
CA TYR A 35 4.26 -26.16 1.08
C TYR A 35 4.21 -25.61 -0.36
N LEU A 36 5.21 -25.99 -1.18
CA LEU A 36 5.29 -25.52 -2.55
C LEU A 36 4.16 -26.07 -3.44
N ASN A 37 3.71 -27.29 -3.18
CA ASN A 37 2.55 -27.86 -3.86
C ASN A 37 1.29 -27.05 -3.54
N GLN A 38 1.05 -26.78 -2.26
CA GLN A 38 -0.15 -26.08 -1.79
C GLN A 38 -0.18 -24.61 -2.22
N PHE A 39 0.94 -23.88 -2.13
CA PHE A 39 0.97 -22.42 -2.28
C PHE A 39 1.60 -21.93 -3.59
N TYR A 40 2.39 -22.76 -4.28
CA TYR A 40 3.14 -22.40 -5.48
C TYR A 40 2.88 -23.30 -6.67
N SER A 41 1.85 -24.15 -6.62
CA SER A 41 1.45 -25.07 -7.71
C SER A 41 2.63 -25.94 -8.19
N LEU A 42 3.36 -26.54 -7.25
CA LEU A 42 4.41 -27.48 -7.59
C LEU A 42 3.77 -28.83 -7.97
N GLU A 43 3.77 -29.16 -9.25
CA GLU A 43 3.35 -30.46 -9.75
C GLU A 43 4.58 -31.34 -9.98
N ILE A 44 4.68 -32.46 -9.24
CA ILE A 44 5.76 -33.43 -9.39
C ILE A 44 5.22 -34.68 -10.08
N GLU A 45 5.69 -34.97 -11.29
CA GLU A 45 5.37 -36.21 -11.97
C GLU A 45 6.17 -37.39 -11.39
N GLY A 46 5.44 -38.48 -11.05
CA GLY A 46 5.93 -39.60 -10.25
C GLY A 46 6.73 -40.67 -10.99
N SER A 47 7.75 -40.35 -11.83
CA SER A 47 8.64 -41.36 -12.40
C SER A 47 10.13 -41.11 -12.13
N GLN A 48 10.87 -42.20 -11.83
CA GLN A 48 12.29 -42.16 -11.43
C GLN A 48 13.28 -41.55 -12.44
N LEU A 49 12.89 -41.37 -13.69
CA LEU A 49 13.69 -40.69 -14.74
C LEU A 49 13.72 -39.17 -14.62
N VAL A 50 13.07 -38.61 -13.62
CA VAL A 50 12.76 -37.17 -13.50
C VAL A 50 13.48 -36.51 -12.30
N GLN A 51 14.35 -37.19 -11.55
CA GLN A 51 14.95 -36.65 -10.31
C GLN A 51 15.71 -35.32 -10.54
N SER A 52 16.45 -35.18 -11.63
CA SER A 52 17.17 -33.93 -11.91
C SER A 52 16.22 -32.81 -12.36
N LYS A 53 15.18 -33.16 -13.12
CA LYS A 53 14.15 -32.21 -13.58
C LYS A 53 13.27 -31.73 -12.42
N ASN A 54 12.88 -32.65 -11.52
CA ASN A 54 12.13 -32.33 -10.31
C ASN A 54 12.94 -31.44 -9.37
N ARG A 55 14.23 -31.64 -9.21
CA ARG A 55 15.08 -30.79 -8.39
C ARG A 55 15.15 -29.35 -8.95
N SER A 56 15.31 -29.19 -10.23
CA SER A 56 15.29 -27.86 -10.88
C SER A 56 13.94 -27.15 -10.73
N LEU A 57 12.83 -27.89 -10.76
CA LEU A 57 11.48 -27.35 -10.52
C LEU A 57 11.31 -26.88 -9.07
N ILE A 58 11.74 -27.71 -8.12
CA ILE A 58 11.69 -27.36 -6.67
C ILE A 58 12.54 -26.12 -6.41
N ASP A 59 13.80 -26.08 -6.89
CA ASP A 59 14.69 -24.93 -6.74
C ASP A 59 14.07 -23.66 -7.36
N GLY A 60 13.38 -23.80 -8.49
CA GLY A 60 12.63 -22.72 -9.14
C GLY A 60 11.51 -22.18 -8.28
N LYS A 61 10.70 -23.08 -7.69
CA LYS A 61 9.59 -22.68 -6.80
C LYS A 61 10.06 -22.13 -5.45
N ILE A 62 11.18 -22.60 -4.92
CA ILE A 62 11.83 -22.00 -3.75
C ILE A 62 12.24 -20.55 -4.08
N ARG A 63 12.83 -20.28 -5.25
CA ARG A 63 13.18 -18.90 -5.66
C ARG A 63 11.96 -18.01 -5.79
N GLU A 64 10.87 -18.52 -6.33
CA GLU A 64 9.60 -17.79 -6.47
C GLU A 64 9.05 -17.41 -5.08
N MET A 65 9.02 -18.37 -4.14
CA MET A 65 8.64 -18.14 -2.74
C MET A 65 9.57 -17.13 -2.05
N GLN A 66 10.89 -17.32 -2.15
CA GLN A 66 11.86 -16.41 -1.54
C GLN A 66 11.71 -14.99 -2.07
N ALA A 67 11.46 -14.84 -3.37
CA ALA A 67 11.22 -13.53 -3.98
C ALA A 67 9.92 -12.89 -3.46
N PHE A 68 8.86 -13.69 -3.30
CA PHE A 68 7.57 -13.22 -2.77
C PHE A 68 7.73 -12.71 -1.33
N PHE A 69 8.41 -13.46 -0.47
CA PHE A 69 8.64 -13.10 0.93
C PHE A 69 9.78 -12.10 1.16
N GLY A 70 10.44 -11.63 0.10
CA GLY A 70 11.55 -10.68 0.21
C GLY A 70 12.82 -11.29 0.82
N LEU A 71 12.97 -12.61 0.79
CA LEU A 71 14.16 -13.33 1.24
C LEU A 71 15.29 -13.27 0.21
N ALA A 72 16.49 -13.67 0.61
CA ALA A 72 17.58 -13.91 -0.35
C ALA A 72 17.19 -15.02 -1.33
N VAL A 73 17.20 -14.75 -2.64
CA VAL A 73 16.73 -15.66 -3.68
C VAL A 73 17.83 -16.69 -4.00
N THR A 74 18.03 -17.65 -3.10
CA THR A 74 19.07 -18.68 -3.19
C THR A 74 18.63 -19.93 -3.96
N GLY A 75 17.34 -20.23 -3.97
CA GLY A 75 16.76 -21.48 -4.44
C GLY A 75 17.09 -22.69 -3.53
N ARG A 76 17.45 -22.43 -2.28
CA ARG A 76 17.81 -23.47 -1.29
C ARG A 76 16.92 -23.34 -0.06
N LEU A 77 16.73 -24.45 0.63
CA LEU A 77 16.03 -24.52 1.93
C LEU A 77 17.00 -24.09 3.03
N ASP A 78 17.28 -22.77 3.10
CA ASP A 78 18.01 -22.17 4.20
C ASP A 78 17.07 -21.95 5.41
N SER A 79 17.66 -21.58 6.56
CA SER A 79 16.92 -21.42 7.82
C SER A 79 15.76 -20.41 7.71
N ASN A 80 15.98 -19.29 7.03
CA ASN A 80 14.96 -18.24 6.86
C ASN A 80 13.82 -18.74 5.97
N THR A 81 14.12 -19.50 4.93
CA THR A 81 13.13 -20.11 4.04
C THR A 81 12.26 -21.12 4.82
N LEU A 82 12.88 -21.96 5.64
CA LEU A 82 12.17 -22.95 6.46
C LEU A 82 11.35 -22.31 7.58
N GLU A 83 11.82 -21.22 8.17
CA GLU A 83 11.08 -20.45 9.17
C GLU A 83 9.77 -19.91 8.58
N VAL A 84 9.82 -19.32 7.40
CA VAL A 84 8.63 -18.83 6.70
C VAL A 84 7.67 -20.00 6.39
N MET A 85 8.17 -21.15 5.94
CA MET A 85 7.34 -22.33 5.64
C MET A 85 6.63 -22.91 6.86
N ARG A 86 7.19 -22.71 8.07
CA ARG A 86 6.61 -23.18 9.35
C ARG A 86 5.72 -22.16 10.04
N THR A 87 5.71 -20.93 9.55
CA THR A 87 4.91 -19.86 10.14
C THR A 87 3.43 -20.07 9.84
N PRO A 88 2.53 -20.02 10.85
CA PRO A 88 1.09 -20.10 10.63
C PRO A 88 0.60 -19.04 9.63
N ARG A 89 -0.31 -19.46 8.74
CA ARG A 89 -0.67 -18.63 7.60
C ARG A 89 -2.07 -18.89 7.03
N CYS A 90 -2.46 -18.06 6.08
CA CYS A 90 -3.62 -18.29 5.22
C CYS A 90 -3.40 -19.44 4.23
N GLY A 91 -4.44 -20.25 4.00
CA GLY A 91 -4.43 -21.40 3.09
C GLY A 91 -4.67 -21.08 1.61
N VAL A 92 -4.80 -19.79 1.25
CA VAL A 92 -4.89 -19.36 -0.14
C VAL A 92 -3.49 -19.40 -0.77
N PRO A 93 -3.35 -19.84 -2.05
CA PRO A 93 -2.06 -19.80 -2.75
C PRO A 93 -1.51 -18.37 -2.92
N ASP A 94 -0.17 -18.24 -2.84
CA ASP A 94 0.52 -16.94 -3.02
C ASP A 94 0.61 -16.54 -4.49
N VAL A 95 0.70 -17.54 -5.36
CA VAL A 95 0.71 -17.35 -6.81
C VAL A 95 -0.64 -17.80 -7.36
N GLY A 96 -1.41 -16.87 -7.88
CA GLY A 96 -2.64 -17.20 -8.58
C GLY A 96 -2.34 -18.01 -9.84
N GLN A 97 -3.19 -18.97 -10.19
CA GLN A 97 -3.07 -19.71 -11.45
C GLN A 97 -3.17 -18.82 -12.69
N TYR A 98 -3.62 -17.56 -12.53
CA TYR A 98 -3.68 -16.55 -13.60
C TYR A 98 -3.49 -15.17 -12.97
N GLY A 99 -2.53 -14.41 -13.45
CA GLY A 99 -2.18 -13.05 -13.02
C GLY A 99 -3.24 -11.97 -13.33
N TYR A 100 -4.51 -12.26 -13.05
CA TYR A 100 -5.62 -11.33 -13.20
C TYR A 100 -6.17 -11.00 -11.81
N THR A 101 -6.42 -9.72 -11.58
CA THR A 101 -7.31 -9.26 -10.50
C THR A 101 -8.62 -10.03 -10.64
N LEU A 102 -8.95 -10.83 -9.63
CA LEU A 102 -10.20 -11.60 -9.65
C LEU A 102 -11.39 -10.61 -9.69
N PRO A 103 -12.43 -10.89 -10.45
CA PRO A 103 -13.56 -9.98 -10.52
C PRO A 103 -14.22 -9.90 -9.14
N GLY A 104 -14.45 -8.68 -8.65
CA GLY A 104 -15.20 -8.44 -7.42
C GLY A 104 -16.68 -8.79 -7.55
N TRP A 105 -17.38 -8.73 -6.44
CA TRP A 105 -18.85 -8.82 -6.41
C TRP A 105 -19.45 -7.71 -7.29
N LYS A 106 -20.47 -8.07 -8.09
CA LYS A 106 -21.17 -7.10 -8.97
C LYS A 106 -22.19 -6.24 -8.21
N LYS A 107 -22.26 -6.35 -6.90
CA LYS A 107 -23.16 -5.60 -6.02
C LYS A 107 -22.39 -5.12 -4.79
N HIS A 108 -22.83 -4.03 -4.18
CA HIS A 108 -22.19 -3.45 -3.03
C HIS A 108 -22.81 -3.91 -1.68
N ASN A 109 -24.06 -4.35 -1.71
CA ASN A 109 -24.75 -4.83 -0.49
C ASN A 109 -24.58 -6.35 -0.43
N LEU A 110 -23.67 -6.81 0.41
CA LEU A 110 -23.36 -8.22 0.60
C LEU A 110 -24.03 -8.75 1.86
N THR A 111 -24.45 -10.00 1.81
CA THR A 111 -24.94 -10.72 2.99
C THR A 111 -23.90 -11.69 3.49
N TYR A 112 -23.85 -11.89 4.81
CA TYR A 112 -23.01 -12.92 5.40
C TYR A 112 -23.79 -13.77 6.40
N ARG A 113 -23.37 -15.02 6.60
CA ARG A 113 -23.97 -15.93 7.57
C ARG A 113 -22.88 -16.75 8.26
N ILE A 114 -22.89 -16.76 9.60
CA ILE A 114 -22.09 -17.67 10.41
C ILE A 114 -22.85 -18.98 10.53
N VAL A 115 -22.30 -20.06 9.98
CA VAL A 115 -22.95 -21.38 9.91
C VAL A 115 -22.85 -22.11 11.23
N ASN A 116 -21.69 -22.06 11.87
CA ASN A 116 -21.40 -22.63 13.19
C ASN A 116 -20.37 -21.76 13.92
N TYR A 117 -20.11 -22.05 15.16
CA TYR A 117 -19.23 -21.27 16.04
C TYR A 117 -18.17 -22.19 16.64
N THR A 118 -16.98 -21.64 16.88
CA THR A 118 -15.93 -22.30 17.66
C THR A 118 -16.32 -22.38 19.14
N PRO A 119 -15.95 -23.44 19.87
CA PRO A 119 -16.14 -23.53 21.33
C PRO A 119 -15.18 -22.62 22.10
N ASP A 120 -14.10 -22.14 21.51
CA ASP A 120 -13.03 -21.35 22.17
C ASP A 120 -13.49 -19.97 22.62
N LEU A 121 -14.49 -19.42 21.93
CA LEU A 121 -14.99 -18.07 22.16
C LEU A 121 -16.49 -18.05 22.41
N ALA A 122 -16.91 -17.12 23.27
CA ALA A 122 -18.33 -16.84 23.39
C ALA A 122 -18.92 -16.42 22.04
N ARG A 123 -20.13 -16.86 21.76
CA ARG A 123 -20.82 -16.57 20.50
C ARG A 123 -20.82 -15.06 20.14
N ALA A 124 -21.01 -14.20 21.14
CA ALA A 124 -21.00 -12.75 20.95
C ALA A 124 -19.62 -12.24 20.51
N ASP A 125 -18.53 -12.81 21.02
CA ASP A 125 -17.16 -12.44 20.66
C ASP A 125 -16.83 -12.87 19.23
N VAL A 126 -17.28 -14.08 18.82
CA VAL A 126 -17.17 -14.54 17.42
C VAL A 126 -17.92 -13.56 16.50
N GLU A 127 -19.17 -13.24 16.82
CA GLU A 127 -19.99 -12.32 16.02
C GLU A 127 -19.36 -10.93 15.92
N GLU A 128 -18.76 -10.45 17.00
CA GLU A 128 -18.06 -9.17 17.02
C GLU A 128 -16.77 -9.20 16.17
N ALA A 129 -15.96 -10.26 16.28
CA ALA A 129 -14.74 -10.42 15.50
C ALA A 129 -15.04 -10.46 14.00
N ILE A 130 -16.04 -11.23 13.58
CA ILE A 130 -16.49 -11.31 12.19
C ILE A 130 -17.00 -9.96 11.70
N ARG A 131 -17.86 -9.29 12.47
CA ARG A 131 -18.36 -7.97 12.10
C ARG A 131 -17.23 -6.96 11.95
N LYS A 132 -16.30 -6.90 12.90
CA LYS A 132 -15.12 -6.02 12.84
C LYS A 132 -14.25 -6.32 11.62
N GLY A 133 -14.04 -7.60 11.30
CA GLY A 133 -13.28 -8.00 10.12
C GLY A 133 -13.89 -7.49 8.81
N LEU A 134 -15.22 -7.57 8.67
CA LEU A 134 -15.94 -7.00 7.54
C LEU A 134 -15.93 -5.46 7.56
N ASP A 135 -16.04 -4.83 8.73
CA ASP A 135 -16.01 -3.37 8.91
C ASP A 135 -14.68 -2.74 8.47
N VAL A 136 -13.58 -3.48 8.55
CA VAL A 136 -12.27 -3.03 8.04
C VAL A 136 -12.39 -2.64 6.56
N TRP A 137 -13.03 -3.46 5.76
CA TRP A 137 -13.20 -3.24 4.32
C TRP A 137 -14.32 -2.27 3.98
N SER A 138 -15.42 -2.26 4.75
CA SER A 138 -16.51 -1.31 4.53
C SER A 138 -16.10 0.15 4.73
N LYS A 139 -15.12 0.41 5.59
CA LYS A 139 -14.61 1.77 5.82
C LYS A 139 -13.87 2.37 4.63
N VAL A 140 -13.34 1.55 3.76
CA VAL A 140 -12.50 1.98 2.63
C VAL A 140 -13.11 1.70 1.26
N THR A 141 -14.32 1.13 1.21
CA THR A 141 -15.06 0.78 -0.02
C THR A 141 -16.53 1.18 0.09
N PRO A 142 -17.32 1.14 -1.00
CA PRO A 142 -18.77 1.30 -0.94
C PRO A 142 -19.50 0.04 -0.43
N LEU A 143 -18.79 -1.01 -0.01
CA LEU A 143 -19.40 -2.27 0.40
C LEU A 143 -20.11 -2.13 1.76
N THR A 144 -21.26 -2.77 1.86
CA THR A 144 -22.02 -2.93 3.12
C THR A 144 -22.29 -4.41 3.37
N PHE A 145 -22.27 -4.82 4.63
CA PHE A 145 -22.42 -6.21 5.03
C PHE A 145 -23.61 -6.38 5.95
N THR A 146 -24.53 -7.27 5.61
CA THR A 146 -25.73 -7.57 6.39
C THR A 146 -25.74 -9.03 6.83
N LYS A 147 -25.79 -9.27 8.14
CA LYS A 147 -25.92 -10.62 8.70
C LYS A 147 -27.31 -11.16 8.44
N ILE A 148 -27.41 -12.38 7.94
CA ILE A 148 -28.67 -13.11 7.81
C ILE A 148 -28.69 -14.35 8.71
N PRO A 149 -29.83 -14.67 9.33
CA PRO A 149 -29.91 -15.80 10.30
C PRO A 149 -30.10 -17.15 9.61
N LYS A 150 -30.64 -17.20 8.39
CA LYS A 150 -31.01 -18.42 7.67
C LYS A 150 -30.84 -18.22 6.15
N GLY A 151 -30.73 -19.34 5.42
CA GLY A 151 -30.56 -19.32 3.97
C GLY A 151 -29.12 -19.24 3.54
N THR A 152 -28.90 -19.06 2.23
CA THR A 152 -27.56 -18.88 1.63
C THR A 152 -27.23 -17.40 1.57
N ALA A 153 -26.09 -17.03 2.13
CA ALA A 153 -25.54 -15.68 2.05
C ALA A 153 -24.51 -15.60 0.92
N ASP A 154 -24.07 -14.39 0.61
CA ASP A 154 -22.96 -14.18 -0.33
C ASP A 154 -21.64 -14.70 0.26
N ILE A 155 -21.46 -14.54 1.58
CA ILE A 155 -20.31 -15.02 2.33
C ILE A 155 -20.80 -15.98 3.41
N MET A 156 -20.56 -17.28 3.23
CA MET A 156 -20.84 -18.28 4.24
C MET A 156 -19.59 -18.50 5.09
N ILE A 157 -19.72 -18.37 6.41
CA ILE A 157 -18.60 -18.42 7.37
C ILE A 157 -18.74 -19.66 8.22
N ALA A 158 -17.71 -20.49 8.26
CA ALA A 158 -17.75 -21.74 9.00
C ALA A 158 -16.40 -22.11 9.63
N PHE A 159 -16.45 -22.68 10.82
CA PHE A 159 -15.33 -23.34 11.47
C PHE A 159 -15.33 -24.82 11.06
N ARG A 160 -14.19 -25.34 10.60
CA ARG A 160 -14.07 -26.67 10.00
C ARG A 160 -12.75 -27.32 10.42
N THR A 161 -12.71 -28.64 10.41
CA THR A 161 -11.50 -29.43 10.61
C THR A 161 -11.17 -30.20 9.34
N ARG A 162 -9.91 -30.43 9.08
CA ARG A 162 -9.40 -31.32 8.04
C ARG A 162 -10.15 -31.20 6.69
N VAL A 163 -10.56 -32.35 6.13
CA VAL A 163 -11.38 -32.42 4.92
C VAL A 163 -12.84 -32.12 5.28
N HIS A 164 -13.41 -31.08 4.66
CA HIS A 164 -14.74 -30.62 5.01
C HIS A 164 -15.62 -30.40 3.77
N GLY A 165 -16.64 -31.22 3.65
CA GLY A 165 -17.62 -31.14 2.58
C GLY A 165 -17.02 -31.27 1.17
N ARG A 166 -17.36 -30.33 0.27
CA ARG A 166 -16.82 -30.27 -1.11
C ARG A 166 -15.72 -29.22 -1.25
N CYS A 167 -15.20 -28.73 -0.15
CA CYS A 167 -14.11 -27.77 -0.17
C CYS A 167 -12.84 -28.41 -0.74
N PRO A 168 -12.22 -27.89 -1.80
CA PRO A 168 -11.00 -28.44 -2.36
C PRO A 168 -9.76 -28.11 -1.51
N ARG A 169 -9.91 -27.24 -0.51
CA ARG A 169 -8.85 -26.85 0.43
C ARG A 169 -9.14 -27.51 1.77
N TYR A 170 -8.22 -28.30 2.26
CA TYR A 170 -8.32 -28.96 3.57
C TYR A 170 -7.44 -28.25 4.59
N PHE A 171 -7.73 -28.47 5.87
CA PHE A 171 -6.94 -27.99 6.98
C PHE A 171 -5.96 -29.06 7.44
N ASP A 172 -4.87 -28.64 8.03
CA ASP A 172 -3.74 -29.47 8.43
C ASP A 172 -3.70 -29.78 9.93
N GLY A 173 -4.63 -29.19 10.71
CA GLY A 173 -4.73 -29.31 12.16
C GLY A 173 -3.97 -28.22 12.88
N PRO A 174 -3.70 -28.34 14.18
CA PRO A 174 -3.14 -27.28 14.98
C PRO A 174 -1.87 -26.68 14.36
N LEU A 175 -1.83 -25.36 14.24
CA LEU A 175 -0.80 -24.59 13.55
C LEU A 175 -0.85 -24.81 12.01
N GLY A 176 -0.04 -24.06 11.25
CA GLY A 176 -0.04 -24.17 9.80
C GLY A 176 -1.11 -23.29 9.14
N VAL A 177 -2.16 -23.88 8.57
CA VAL A 177 -3.23 -23.16 7.86
C VAL A 177 -4.34 -22.74 8.80
N LEU A 178 -4.44 -21.44 9.10
CA LEU A 178 -5.45 -20.89 10.03
C LEU A 178 -6.84 -20.72 9.42
N GLY A 179 -6.89 -20.43 8.14
CA GLY A 179 -8.14 -20.16 7.42
C GLY A 179 -7.90 -20.11 5.92
N HIS A 180 -8.99 -20.10 5.17
CA HIS A 180 -8.98 -19.84 3.73
C HIS A 180 -10.33 -19.28 3.30
N ALA A 181 -10.31 -18.50 2.23
CA ALA A 181 -11.53 -18.02 1.61
C ALA A 181 -11.49 -18.18 0.09
N PHE A 182 -12.67 -18.13 -0.52
CA PHE A 182 -12.83 -18.19 -1.97
C PHE A 182 -13.15 -16.81 -2.53
N PRO A 183 -12.59 -16.44 -3.68
CA PRO A 183 -12.91 -15.18 -4.31
C PRO A 183 -14.39 -15.12 -4.70
N PRO A 184 -14.93 -13.92 -5.01
CA PRO A 184 -16.30 -13.73 -5.46
C PRO A 184 -16.68 -14.67 -6.60
N GLY A 185 -17.82 -15.36 -6.50
CA GLY A 185 -18.25 -16.32 -7.52
C GLY A 185 -19.51 -17.07 -7.14
N LEU A 186 -19.84 -18.07 -7.95
CA LEU A 186 -20.94 -18.99 -7.70
C LEU A 186 -20.49 -20.17 -6.80
N GLY A 187 -21.42 -20.78 -6.09
CA GLY A 187 -21.18 -21.95 -5.24
C GLY A 187 -20.40 -21.60 -3.99
N LEU A 188 -19.13 -21.98 -3.91
CA LEU A 188 -18.23 -21.65 -2.79
C LEU A 188 -17.66 -20.21 -2.86
N GLY A 189 -17.99 -19.45 -3.93
CA GLY A 189 -17.48 -18.09 -4.07
C GLY A 189 -17.89 -17.22 -2.89
N GLY A 190 -16.90 -16.55 -2.27
CA GLY A 190 -17.07 -15.76 -1.07
C GLY A 190 -17.00 -16.54 0.26
N ASP A 191 -17.13 -17.86 0.25
CA ASP A 191 -17.13 -18.66 1.48
C ASP A 191 -15.79 -18.57 2.20
N THR A 192 -15.87 -18.43 3.52
CA THR A 192 -14.72 -18.29 4.43
C THR A 192 -14.74 -19.41 5.45
N HIS A 193 -13.65 -20.16 5.55
CA HIS A 193 -13.49 -21.25 6.50
C HIS A 193 -12.31 -20.96 7.43
N PHE A 194 -12.49 -21.23 8.72
CA PHE A 194 -11.48 -21.17 9.77
C PHE A 194 -11.18 -22.58 10.27
N ASP A 195 -9.92 -22.89 10.55
CA ASP A 195 -9.56 -24.18 11.13
C ASP A 195 -10.02 -24.25 12.58
N GLU A 196 -10.90 -25.22 12.89
CA GLU A 196 -11.42 -25.45 14.23
C GLU A 196 -10.42 -26.17 15.13
N ASP A 197 -9.36 -26.73 14.59
CA ASP A 197 -8.27 -27.33 15.37
C ASP A 197 -7.32 -26.26 15.96
N GLU A 198 -7.52 -24.96 15.64
CA GLU A 198 -6.75 -23.85 16.17
C GLU A 198 -7.32 -23.32 17.50
N ASN A 199 -6.45 -22.68 18.29
CA ASN A 199 -6.86 -21.99 19.52
C ASN A 199 -7.26 -20.54 19.20
N TRP A 200 -8.54 -20.29 19.04
CA TRP A 200 -9.07 -18.97 18.70
C TRP A 200 -9.20 -18.08 19.93
N THR A 201 -8.69 -16.85 19.84
CA THR A 201 -8.71 -15.88 20.93
C THR A 201 -9.22 -14.52 20.49
N LYS A 202 -9.69 -13.73 21.47
CA LYS A 202 -9.99 -12.32 21.30
C LYS A 202 -8.79 -11.45 21.65
N ASP A 203 -8.19 -11.71 22.82
CA ASP A 203 -7.06 -10.96 23.38
C ASP A 203 -6.23 -11.91 24.25
N GLY A 204 -5.30 -12.65 23.68
CA GLY A 204 -4.53 -13.61 24.47
C GLY A 204 -3.63 -14.51 23.62
N PRO A 205 -3.02 -15.51 24.25
CA PRO A 205 -2.21 -16.49 23.52
C PRO A 205 -3.10 -17.31 22.60
N GLY A 206 -2.69 -17.51 21.36
CA GLY A 206 -3.43 -18.15 20.29
C GLY A 206 -3.60 -17.24 19.09
N PHE A 207 -4.56 -17.55 18.24
CA PHE A 207 -4.82 -16.79 17.02
C PHE A 207 -5.99 -15.82 17.21
N ASN A 208 -5.76 -14.54 17.00
CA ASN A 208 -6.82 -13.54 17.11
C ASN A 208 -7.79 -13.68 15.94
N LEU A 209 -9.02 -14.11 16.23
CA LEU A 209 -10.04 -14.38 15.22
C LEU A 209 -10.35 -13.15 14.35
N PHE A 210 -10.34 -11.95 14.92
CA PHE A 210 -10.59 -10.71 14.16
C PHE A 210 -9.51 -10.49 13.09
N LEU A 211 -8.21 -10.69 13.42
CA LEU A 211 -7.11 -10.46 12.48
C LEU A 211 -7.17 -11.44 11.32
N VAL A 212 -7.36 -12.73 11.64
CA VAL A 212 -7.48 -13.77 10.60
C VAL A 212 -8.73 -13.55 9.76
N ALA A 213 -9.88 -13.24 10.38
CA ALA A 213 -11.13 -12.99 9.65
C ALA A 213 -11.01 -11.78 8.71
N ALA A 214 -10.39 -10.69 9.18
CA ALA A 214 -10.18 -9.51 8.34
C ALA A 214 -9.34 -9.84 7.09
N HIS A 215 -8.30 -10.66 7.22
CA HIS A 215 -7.50 -11.16 6.11
C HIS A 215 -8.33 -12.02 5.15
N GLU A 216 -9.00 -13.04 5.65
CA GLU A 216 -9.78 -13.97 4.82
C GLU A 216 -10.93 -13.26 4.09
N PHE A 217 -11.53 -12.23 4.69
CA PHE A 217 -12.53 -11.41 3.99
C PHE A 217 -11.94 -10.61 2.85
N GLY A 218 -10.68 -10.22 2.89
CA GLY A 218 -10.00 -9.65 1.73
C GLY A 218 -10.06 -10.58 0.52
N HIS A 219 -9.82 -11.88 0.72
CA HIS A 219 -9.97 -12.91 -0.32
C HIS A 219 -11.43 -13.08 -0.76
N SER A 220 -12.38 -13.15 0.17
CA SER A 220 -13.82 -13.20 -0.14
C SER A 220 -14.29 -12.01 -0.97
N LEU A 221 -13.56 -10.92 -0.95
CA LEU A 221 -13.80 -9.70 -1.72
C LEU A 221 -12.95 -9.61 -2.99
N GLY A 222 -12.08 -10.58 -3.29
CA GLY A 222 -11.33 -10.67 -4.54
C GLY A 222 -9.88 -10.20 -4.47
N LEU A 223 -9.33 -9.93 -3.29
CA LEU A 223 -7.90 -9.67 -3.12
C LEU A 223 -7.09 -10.97 -3.15
N SER A 224 -5.91 -10.89 -3.72
CA SER A 224 -4.86 -11.89 -3.60
C SER A 224 -3.92 -11.52 -2.44
N HIS A 225 -2.99 -12.42 -2.11
CA HIS A 225 -1.93 -12.09 -1.16
C HIS A 225 -1.07 -10.92 -1.63
N SER A 226 -0.59 -10.13 -0.68
CA SER A 226 0.40 -9.08 -0.87
C SER A 226 1.79 -9.55 -0.46
N ASN A 227 2.82 -9.10 -1.15
CA ASN A 227 4.21 -9.28 -0.75
C ASN A 227 4.73 -8.15 0.16
N ASP A 228 3.89 -7.20 0.51
CA ASP A 228 4.18 -6.16 1.51
C ASP A 228 3.93 -6.73 2.90
N GLN A 229 5.00 -6.97 3.68
CA GLN A 229 4.92 -7.51 5.04
C GLN A 229 4.10 -6.64 6.02
N THR A 230 3.78 -5.41 5.66
CA THR A 230 2.94 -4.51 6.46
C THR A 230 1.46 -4.55 6.05
N ALA A 231 1.12 -5.27 5.00
CA ALA A 231 -0.25 -5.40 4.51
C ALA A 231 -1.03 -6.42 5.32
N LEU A 232 -2.35 -6.18 5.47
CA LEU A 232 -3.28 -7.17 6.02
C LEU A 232 -3.30 -8.43 5.14
N MET A 233 -3.17 -8.27 3.83
CA MET A 233 -3.15 -9.37 2.87
C MET A 233 -1.80 -10.09 2.76
N PHE A 234 -0.82 -9.83 3.65
CA PHE A 234 0.38 -10.66 3.75
C PHE A 234 0.01 -12.05 4.30
N PRO A 235 0.49 -13.15 3.68
CA PRO A 235 -0.06 -14.49 3.96
C PRO A 235 0.20 -15.02 5.35
N ASN A 236 1.33 -14.67 5.99
CA ASN A 236 1.72 -15.18 7.29
C ASN A 236 1.06 -14.40 8.42
N TYR A 237 0.57 -15.12 9.42
CA TYR A 237 -0.03 -14.50 10.59
C TYR A 237 1.02 -13.71 11.41
N VAL A 238 0.66 -12.47 11.73
CA VAL A 238 1.44 -11.62 12.63
C VAL A 238 0.54 -11.21 13.79
N SER A 239 0.96 -11.51 15.01
CA SER A 239 0.25 -11.08 16.21
C SER A 239 0.45 -9.57 16.40
N LEU A 240 -0.56 -8.80 16.08
CA LEU A 240 -0.58 -7.34 16.20
C LEU A 240 -1.65 -6.91 17.21
N ASP A 241 -1.50 -5.71 17.76
CA ASP A 241 -2.54 -5.08 18.59
C ASP A 241 -3.77 -4.78 17.70
N PRO A 242 -4.90 -5.47 17.90
CA PRO A 242 -6.08 -5.31 17.05
C PRO A 242 -6.66 -3.89 17.06
N SER A 243 -6.40 -3.11 18.12
CA SER A 243 -6.88 -1.73 18.26
C SER A 243 -6.07 -0.75 17.40
N LYS A 244 -4.87 -1.13 16.99
CA LYS A 244 -3.91 -0.30 16.24
C LYS A 244 -3.70 -0.76 14.80
N TYR A 245 -4.53 -1.65 14.29
CA TYR A 245 -4.35 -2.23 12.97
C TYR A 245 -5.01 -1.39 11.87
N PRO A 246 -4.29 -0.44 11.26
CA PRO A 246 -4.76 0.24 10.06
C PRO A 246 -4.47 -0.64 8.83
N LEU A 247 -5.38 -0.69 7.88
CA LEU A 247 -5.07 -1.21 6.54
C LEU A 247 -3.84 -0.52 5.97
N SER A 248 -2.96 -1.29 5.36
CA SER A 248 -1.85 -0.71 4.61
C SER A 248 -2.38 0.05 3.38
N GLN A 249 -1.55 0.90 2.79
CA GLN A 249 -1.94 1.55 1.54
C GLN A 249 -2.07 0.54 0.39
N ASP A 250 -1.35 -0.57 0.47
CA ASP A 250 -1.45 -1.66 -0.50
C ASP A 250 -2.83 -2.32 -0.44
N ASP A 251 -3.30 -2.69 0.76
CA ASP A 251 -4.65 -3.23 0.98
C ASP A 251 -5.73 -2.27 0.48
N ILE A 252 -5.63 -0.98 0.85
CA ILE A 252 -6.60 0.04 0.44
C ILE A 252 -6.60 0.20 -1.07
N SER A 253 -5.44 0.30 -1.69
CA SER A 253 -5.33 0.47 -3.15
C SER A 253 -5.85 -0.77 -3.88
N GLY A 254 -5.53 -1.95 -3.36
CA GLY A 254 -6.01 -3.23 -3.89
C GLY A 254 -7.53 -3.30 -3.90
N ILE A 255 -8.17 -3.12 -2.75
CA ILE A 255 -9.63 -3.24 -2.65
C ILE A 255 -10.36 -2.12 -3.40
N GLN A 256 -9.82 -0.90 -3.40
CA GLN A 256 -10.40 0.22 -4.14
C GLN A 256 -10.24 0.07 -5.66
N SER A 257 -9.26 -0.69 -6.13
CA SER A 257 -9.14 -1.01 -7.55
C SER A 257 -10.29 -1.89 -8.04
N ILE A 258 -10.88 -2.68 -7.14
CA ILE A 258 -12.00 -3.59 -7.43
C ILE A 258 -13.36 -2.87 -7.28
N TYR A 259 -13.56 -2.13 -6.18
CA TYR A 259 -14.88 -1.59 -5.80
C TYR A 259 -14.98 -0.06 -5.81
N GLY A 260 -13.87 0.65 -6.01
CA GLY A 260 -13.81 2.08 -5.76
C GLY A 260 -13.67 2.42 -4.26
N GLY A 261 -13.49 3.71 -3.98
CA GLY A 261 -13.48 4.21 -2.61
C GLY A 261 -14.88 4.22 -1.97
N PRO A 262 -14.96 4.44 -0.64
CA PRO A 262 -16.24 4.52 0.04
C PRO A 262 -17.12 5.58 -0.62
N PRO A 263 -18.46 5.41 -0.66
CA PRO A 263 -19.35 6.45 -1.12
C PRO A 263 -18.97 7.73 -0.36
N LYS A 264 -18.69 8.78 -1.08
CA LYS A 264 -18.58 10.09 -0.41
C LYS A 264 -19.85 10.21 0.40
N ALA A 265 -19.73 10.16 1.72
CA ALA A 265 -20.87 10.33 2.59
C ALA A 265 -21.65 11.51 2.03
N THR A 266 -22.93 11.28 1.70
CA THR A 266 -23.88 12.36 1.50
C THR A 266 -24.11 12.96 2.89
N ALA A 267 -23.06 13.56 3.43
CA ALA A 267 -23.24 14.63 4.37
C ALA A 267 -24.21 15.57 3.68
N LYS A 268 -25.28 16.02 4.37
CA LYS A 268 -25.95 17.28 4.02
C LYS A 268 -24.89 18.18 3.42
N PRO A 269 -25.10 18.85 2.30
CA PRO A 269 -24.05 19.59 1.61
C PRO A 269 -23.41 20.58 2.58
N GLN A 270 -22.47 20.12 3.37
CA GLN A 270 -21.40 20.94 3.86
C GLN A 270 -20.65 21.25 2.60
N GLY A 271 -20.63 22.50 2.25
CA GLY A 271 -19.85 23.01 1.12
C GLY A 271 -18.44 22.41 1.18
N PRO A 272 -17.76 22.26 0.05
CA PRO A 272 -16.48 21.53 -0.06
C PRO A 272 -15.61 21.94 1.12
N THR A 273 -15.22 20.95 1.94
CA THR A 273 -14.38 21.19 3.11
C THR A 273 -13.12 21.85 2.62
N VAL A 274 -12.98 23.11 2.97
CA VAL A 274 -11.81 23.91 2.64
C VAL A 274 -10.64 23.27 3.40
N PRO A 275 -9.58 22.79 2.71
CA PRO A 275 -8.47 22.16 3.40
C PRO A 275 -7.79 23.19 4.31
N HIS A 276 -7.58 22.83 5.57
CA HIS A 276 -7.00 23.72 6.57
C HIS A 276 -5.47 23.64 6.53
N ALA A 277 -4.80 24.78 6.40
CA ALA A 277 -3.33 24.83 6.27
C ALA A 277 -2.59 24.21 7.46
N CYS A 278 -3.17 24.25 8.65
CA CYS A 278 -2.58 23.73 9.89
C CYS A 278 -3.06 22.32 10.27
N ASP A 279 -3.75 21.63 9.39
CA ASP A 279 -4.08 20.22 9.60
C ASP A 279 -2.77 19.41 9.74
N PRO A 280 -2.55 18.68 10.85
CA PRO A 280 -1.34 17.88 11.03
C PRO A 280 -1.20 16.74 10.02
N ASP A 281 -2.30 16.32 9.40
CA ASP A 281 -2.37 15.27 8.40
C ASP A 281 -2.51 15.83 6.97
N LEU A 282 -2.28 17.13 6.78
CA LEU A 282 -2.34 17.79 5.48
C LEU A 282 -1.40 17.11 4.47
N THR A 283 -1.96 16.73 3.32
CA THR A 283 -1.23 16.17 2.17
C THR A 283 -1.46 17.04 0.95
N PHE A 284 -0.50 17.06 0.03
CA PHE A 284 -0.61 17.81 -1.22
C PHE A 284 -0.69 16.87 -2.41
N ASP A 285 -1.49 17.25 -3.40
CA ASP A 285 -1.63 16.53 -4.66
C ASP A 285 -0.52 16.91 -5.64
N ALA A 286 -0.02 18.14 -5.56
CA ALA A 286 1.16 18.63 -6.26
C ALA A 286 1.77 19.82 -5.52
N VAL A 287 3.08 20.01 -5.66
CA VAL A 287 3.77 21.23 -5.21
C VAL A 287 4.74 21.65 -6.31
N THR A 288 4.80 22.94 -6.59
CA THR A 288 5.77 23.49 -7.56
C THR A 288 6.23 24.87 -7.14
N THR A 289 7.34 25.31 -7.71
CA THR A 289 7.75 26.72 -7.67
C THR A 289 7.26 27.45 -8.92
N PHE A 290 7.15 28.76 -8.80
CA PHE A 290 6.99 29.63 -9.94
C PHE A 290 7.65 30.97 -9.63
N ARG A 291 8.75 31.26 -10.30
CA ARG A 291 9.58 32.47 -10.07
C ARG A 291 10.04 32.56 -8.61
N ARG A 292 9.32 33.25 -7.73
CA ARG A 292 9.65 33.40 -6.30
C ARG A 292 8.55 32.90 -5.37
N GLU A 293 7.65 32.10 -5.89
CA GLU A 293 6.52 31.55 -5.16
C GLU A 293 6.65 30.04 -5.04
N VAL A 294 6.11 29.48 -3.97
CA VAL A 294 5.80 28.03 -3.85
C VAL A 294 4.29 27.88 -3.88
N MET A 295 3.81 27.00 -4.74
CA MET A 295 2.39 26.70 -4.92
C MET A 295 2.11 25.28 -4.46
N PHE A 296 1.18 25.16 -3.52
CA PHE A 296 0.73 23.90 -2.94
C PHE A 296 -0.70 23.62 -3.41
N PHE A 297 -0.91 22.54 -4.15
CA PHE A 297 -2.20 22.16 -4.71
C PHE A 297 -2.86 21.07 -3.88
N LYS A 298 -4.15 21.25 -3.56
CA LYS A 298 -4.98 20.26 -2.89
C LYS A 298 -6.43 20.33 -3.39
N GLY A 299 -6.89 19.28 -4.08
CA GLY A 299 -8.22 19.24 -4.68
C GLY A 299 -8.40 20.41 -5.65
N ARG A 300 -9.35 21.28 -5.34
CA ARG A 300 -9.66 22.49 -6.13
C ARG A 300 -8.94 23.76 -5.66
N HIS A 301 -8.10 23.68 -4.63
CA HIS A 301 -7.49 24.82 -3.96
C HIS A 301 -5.99 24.88 -4.21
N VAL A 302 -5.44 26.09 -4.08
CA VAL A 302 -4.00 26.37 -4.11
C VAL A 302 -3.64 27.35 -3.02
N TRP A 303 -2.56 27.03 -2.26
CA TRP A 303 -1.85 28.00 -1.43
C TRP A 303 -0.64 28.51 -2.20
N ARG A 304 -0.44 29.84 -2.14
CA ARG A 304 0.70 30.53 -2.72
C ARG A 304 1.50 31.19 -1.60
N ILE A 305 2.77 30.85 -1.51
CA ILE A 305 3.70 31.40 -0.52
C ILE A 305 4.80 32.12 -1.27
N TYR A 306 4.94 33.41 -1.01
CA TYR A 306 6.02 34.23 -1.54
C TYR A 306 7.22 34.16 -0.61
N TYR A 307 8.45 34.04 -1.15
CA TYR A 307 9.65 33.92 -0.34
C TYR A 307 9.95 35.14 0.54
N ASP A 308 9.55 36.30 0.10
CA ASP A 308 9.87 37.60 0.73
C ASP A 308 8.66 38.21 1.47
N ILE A 309 7.50 37.58 1.45
CA ILE A 309 6.25 38.09 2.01
C ILE A 309 5.70 37.10 3.02
N THR A 310 5.19 37.59 4.12
CA THR A 310 4.63 36.79 5.21
C THR A 310 3.24 36.23 4.92
N ASP A 311 2.59 36.78 3.90
CA ASP A 311 1.20 36.46 3.58
C ASP A 311 1.10 35.19 2.73
N ILE A 312 0.15 34.35 3.12
CA ILE A 312 -0.21 33.10 2.43
C ILE A 312 -1.52 33.35 1.73
N GLU A 313 -1.51 33.37 0.41
CA GLU A 313 -2.74 33.43 -0.36
C GLU A 313 -3.34 32.02 -0.49
N PHE A 314 -4.63 31.92 -0.24
CA PHE A 314 -5.39 30.66 -0.36
C PHE A 314 -6.63 30.90 -1.20
N GLU A 315 -6.72 30.24 -2.35
CA GLU A 315 -7.75 30.48 -3.34
C GLU A 315 -8.13 29.20 -4.08
N LEU A 316 -9.21 29.29 -4.86
CA LEU A 316 -9.54 28.25 -5.84
C LEU A 316 -8.53 28.30 -7.01
N ILE A 317 -8.12 27.15 -7.51
CA ILE A 317 -7.27 27.05 -8.71
C ILE A 317 -7.92 27.82 -9.89
N SER A 318 -9.25 27.71 -10.02
CA SER A 318 -10.01 28.37 -11.07
C SER A 318 -10.02 29.92 -10.97
N SER A 319 -9.75 30.50 -9.79
CA SER A 319 -9.63 31.94 -9.63
C SER A 319 -8.40 32.49 -10.33
N PHE A 320 -7.29 31.75 -10.32
CA PHE A 320 -6.07 32.12 -11.02
C PHE A 320 -6.03 31.60 -12.45
N TRP A 321 -6.52 30.38 -12.65
CA TRP A 321 -6.49 29.68 -13.95
C TRP A 321 -7.84 29.04 -14.25
N PRO A 322 -8.79 29.77 -14.86
CA PRO A 322 -10.14 29.27 -15.11
C PRO A 322 -10.20 27.99 -15.95
N SER A 323 -9.19 27.75 -16.78
CA SER A 323 -9.08 26.55 -17.64
C SER A 323 -8.33 25.39 -16.98
N LEU A 324 -7.71 25.60 -15.80
CA LEU A 324 -6.98 24.55 -15.12
C LEU A 324 -7.93 23.67 -14.32
N PRO A 325 -7.90 22.35 -14.51
CA PRO A 325 -8.77 21.45 -13.77
C PRO A 325 -8.40 21.38 -12.28
N ALA A 326 -9.34 20.96 -11.43
CA ALA A 326 -9.06 20.54 -10.08
C ALA A 326 -8.30 19.20 -10.07
N ASP A 327 -7.80 18.76 -8.88
CA ASP A 327 -7.13 17.48 -8.68
C ASP A 327 -5.88 17.28 -9.55
N ILE A 328 -4.96 18.25 -9.48
CA ILE A 328 -3.66 18.22 -10.16
C ILE A 328 -2.80 17.10 -9.53
N GLN A 329 -2.27 16.19 -10.33
CA GLN A 329 -1.49 15.05 -9.85
C GLN A 329 0.00 15.35 -9.70
N ALA A 330 0.56 16.18 -10.57
CA ALA A 330 1.94 16.64 -10.49
C ALA A 330 2.10 17.98 -11.18
N ALA A 331 3.05 18.78 -10.73
CA ALA A 331 3.40 20.04 -11.34
C ALA A 331 4.90 20.31 -11.15
N TYR A 332 5.53 20.99 -12.09
CA TYR A 332 6.89 21.49 -11.94
C TYR A 332 7.12 22.75 -12.78
N GLU A 333 8.07 23.58 -12.34
CA GLU A 333 8.56 24.73 -13.09
C GLU A 333 9.77 24.30 -13.93
N ASN A 334 9.72 24.51 -15.24
CA ASN A 334 10.84 24.20 -16.10
C ASN A 334 11.83 25.39 -16.20
N PRO A 335 13.04 25.21 -16.75
CA PRO A 335 14.06 26.26 -16.85
C PRO A 335 13.68 27.47 -17.73
N LYS A 336 12.52 27.43 -18.36
CA LYS A 336 11.95 28.55 -19.15
C LYS A 336 10.86 29.30 -18.39
N ASP A 337 10.83 29.18 -17.06
CA ASP A 337 9.83 29.78 -16.15
C ASP A 337 8.38 29.46 -16.55
N LYS A 338 8.14 28.21 -16.93
CA LYS A 338 6.80 27.70 -17.25
C LYS A 338 6.40 26.61 -16.28
N ILE A 339 5.17 26.70 -15.76
CA ILE A 339 4.61 25.61 -14.96
C ILE A 339 3.98 24.59 -15.89
N LEU A 340 4.41 23.34 -15.76
CA LEU A 340 3.78 22.19 -16.40
C LEU A 340 2.97 21.42 -15.37
N VAL A 341 1.72 21.16 -15.69
CA VAL A 341 0.73 20.55 -14.80
C VAL A 341 0.22 19.27 -15.43
N PHE A 342 0.15 18.21 -14.63
CA PHE A 342 -0.33 16.90 -15.04
C PHE A 342 -1.63 16.55 -14.33
N LYS A 343 -2.61 16.08 -15.10
CA LYS A 343 -3.87 15.52 -14.61
C LYS A 343 -4.40 14.48 -15.59
N ASP A 344 -4.60 13.23 -15.14
CA ASP A 344 -5.34 12.13 -15.79
C ASP A 344 -5.17 11.92 -17.31
N TYR A 345 -4.02 12.27 -17.91
CA TYR A 345 -3.89 12.23 -19.36
C TYR A 345 -2.81 11.30 -19.89
N PRO A 346 -3.22 10.09 -20.34
CA PRO A 346 -2.28 9.15 -20.91
C PRO A 346 -1.68 9.57 -22.28
N LYS A 347 -2.25 10.57 -22.97
CA LYS A 347 -1.75 10.94 -24.32
C LYS A 347 -0.64 11.97 -24.32
N SER A 348 -0.61 12.90 -23.36
CA SER A 348 0.36 13.99 -23.38
C SER A 348 1.67 13.66 -22.69
N ILE A 349 1.69 12.81 -21.65
CA ILE A 349 2.95 12.39 -21.00
C ILE A 349 3.83 11.57 -21.94
N HIS A 350 3.26 10.88 -22.91
CA HIS A 350 4.01 10.11 -23.90
C HIS A 350 4.82 10.99 -24.85
N THR A 351 4.49 12.27 -25.00
CA THR A 351 5.31 13.22 -25.73
C THR A 351 6.64 13.53 -25.05
N LEU A 352 6.71 13.30 -23.72
CA LEU A 352 7.93 13.38 -22.95
C LEU A 352 8.79 12.09 -23.02
N GLY A 353 8.32 11.06 -23.74
CA GLY A 353 9.03 9.79 -23.90
C GLY A 353 8.63 8.68 -22.92
N PHE A 354 7.55 8.86 -22.14
CA PHE A 354 7.05 7.79 -21.27
C PHE A 354 6.46 6.64 -22.09
N PRO A 355 6.68 5.38 -21.67
CA PRO A 355 6.05 4.21 -22.27
C PRO A 355 4.53 4.23 -22.10
N ARG A 356 3.81 3.55 -22.98
CA ARG A 356 2.32 3.53 -22.98
C ARG A 356 1.68 2.98 -21.71
N HIS A 357 2.39 2.15 -20.94
CA HIS A 357 1.87 1.60 -19.68
C HIS A 357 1.89 2.62 -18.53
N VAL A 358 2.72 3.66 -18.59
CA VAL A 358 2.71 4.76 -17.61
C VAL A 358 1.50 5.63 -17.89
N LYS A 359 0.56 5.69 -16.95
CA LYS A 359 -0.71 6.41 -17.11
C LYS A 359 -0.80 7.68 -16.31
N LYS A 360 0.04 7.83 -15.26
CA LYS A 360 0.08 9.01 -14.42
C LYS A 360 1.51 9.28 -13.94
N ILE A 361 1.75 10.51 -13.51
CA ILE A 361 2.97 10.95 -12.83
C ILE A 361 2.56 11.33 -11.42
N ASP A 362 3.20 10.75 -10.41
CA ASP A 362 2.86 11.00 -9.00
C ASP A 362 3.47 12.32 -8.51
N ALA A 363 4.68 12.67 -8.96
CA ALA A 363 5.33 13.94 -8.64
C ALA A 363 6.37 14.30 -9.71
N ALA A 364 6.75 15.57 -9.76
CA ALA A 364 7.81 16.04 -10.63
C ALA A 364 8.62 17.15 -9.96
N VAL A 365 9.93 17.22 -10.24
CA VAL A 365 10.81 18.30 -9.78
C VAL A 365 11.89 18.58 -10.82
N CYS A 366 12.07 19.84 -11.17
CA CYS A 366 13.19 20.27 -12.01
C CYS A 366 14.38 20.69 -11.16
N ASP A 367 15.55 20.11 -11.44
CA ASP A 367 16.82 20.64 -10.94
C ASP A 367 17.28 21.75 -11.87
N HIS A 368 17.09 22.99 -11.43
CA HIS A 368 17.45 24.17 -12.22
C HIS A 368 18.95 24.28 -12.48
N SER A 369 19.80 23.68 -11.62
CA SER A 369 21.25 23.71 -11.76
C SER A 369 21.74 22.83 -12.92
N THR A 370 21.13 21.67 -13.09
CA THR A 370 21.46 20.68 -14.12
C THR A 370 20.54 20.71 -15.32
N ARG A 371 19.43 21.47 -15.23
CA ARG A 371 18.32 21.49 -16.20
C ARG A 371 17.74 20.11 -16.48
N LYS A 372 17.69 19.27 -15.44
CA LYS A 372 17.10 17.94 -15.49
C LYS A 372 15.84 17.89 -14.67
N THR A 373 14.76 17.35 -15.22
CA THR A 373 13.52 17.10 -14.51
C THR A 373 13.42 15.64 -14.11
N TYR A 374 13.11 15.41 -12.86
CA TYR A 374 12.86 14.10 -12.30
C TYR A 374 11.36 13.89 -12.19
N PHE A 375 10.87 12.81 -12.79
CA PHE A 375 9.49 12.37 -12.69
C PHE A 375 9.41 11.11 -11.84
N PHE A 376 8.47 11.08 -10.93
CA PHE A 376 8.23 9.97 -10.01
C PHE A 376 6.95 9.25 -10.42
N VAL A 377 7.07 7.95 -10.64
CA VAL A 377 5.97 7.06 -11.02
C VAL A 377 6.11 5.80 -10.19
N ASP A 378 5.24 5.61 -9.21
CA ASP A 378 5.35 4.55 -8.21
C ASP A 378 6.76 4.50 -7.58
N ILE A 379 7.44 3.36 -7.68
CA ILE A 379 8.79 3.15 -7.14
C ILE A 379 9.91 3.58 -8.10
N TRP A 380 9.57 4.17 -9.24
CA TRP A 380 10.49 4.49 -10.31
C TRP A 380 10.73 5.99 -10.42
N CYS A 381 11.97 6.35 -10.71
CA CYS A 381 12.42 7.70 -11.03
C CYS A 381 12.84 7.76 -12.51
N TRP A 382 12.26 8.68 -13.24
CA TRP A 382 12.59 9.00 -14.61
C TRP A 382 13.36 10.32 -14.64
N ARG A 383 14.34 10.48 -15.53
CA ARG A 383 15.07 11.73 -15.69
C ARG A 383 14.96 12.23 -17.12
N TYR A 384 14.53 13.49 -17.23
CA TYR A 384 14.29 14.17 -18.50
C TYR A 384 15.25 15.34 -18.65
N ASP A 385 15.83 15.50 -19.83
CA ASP A 385 16.69 16.63 -20.17
C ASP A 385 15.85 17.74 -20.80
N GLU A 386 15.72 18.85 -20.10
CA GLU A 386 14.97 20.03 -20.56
C GLU A 386 15.62 20.75 -21.75
N VAL A 387 16.91 20.52 -21.99
CA VAL A 387 17.64 21.10 -23.10
C VAL A 387 17.40 20.33 -24.39
N SER A 388 17.66 19.03 -24.37
CA SER A 388 17.45 18.12 -25.52
C SER A 388 15.99 17.69 -25.68
N GLN A 389 15.14 17.94 -24.66
CA GLN A 389 13.73 17.53 -24.62
C GLN A 389 13.54 16.01 -24.81
N THR A 390 14.40 15.22 -24.17
CA THR A 390 14.36 13.76 -24.24
C THR A 390 14.57 13.13 -22.87
N MET A 391 14.03 11.92 -22.70
CA MET A 391 14.37 11.09 -21.55
C MET A 391 15.83 10.67 -21.60
N ASP A 392 16.53 10.76 -20.48
CA ASP A 392 17.92 10.32 -20.38
C ASP A 392 18.03 8.79 -20.51
N ARG A 393 19.10 8.33 -21.16
CA ARG A 393 19.38 6.89 -21.26
C ARG A 393 19.68 6.31 -19.87
N GLY A 394 19.27 5.07 -19.64
CA GLY A 394 19.46 4.37 -18.37
C GLY A 394 18.38 4.65 -17.32
N TYR A 395 17.29 5.31 -17.69
CA TYR A 395 16.09 5.48 -16.88
C TYR A 395 14.90 4.69 -17.46
N PRO A 396 13.96 4.23 -16.61
CA PRO A 396 13.82 4.54 -15.19
C PRO A 396 14.83 3.83 -14.30
N GLN A 397 15.12 4.44 -13.14
CA GLN A 397 15.88 3.83 -12.04
C GLN A 397 14.98 3.70 -10.81
N ARG A 398 15.29 2.75 -9.93
CA ARG A 398 14.54 2.65 -8.66
C ARG A 398 14.75 3.91 -7.83
N LEU A 399 13.66 4.46 -7.28
CA LEU A 399 13.68 5.67 -6.47
C LEU A 399 14.69 5.58 -5.32
N VAL A 400 14.68 4.47 -4.58
CA VAL A 400 15.58 4.24 -3.43
C VAL A 400 17.07 4.16 -3.83
N THR A 401 17.37 3.79 -5.06
CA THR A 401 18.73 3.74 -5.58
C THR A 401 19.24 5.13 -5.94
N TYR A 402 18.38 5.93 -6.56
CA TYR A 402 18.77 7.26 -7.01
C TYR A 402 18.66 8.33 -5.91
N PHE A 403 17.60 8.27 -5.10
CA PHE A 403 17.36 9.12 -3.94
C PHE A 403 17.29 8.27 -2.66
N PRO A 404 18.44 7.90 -2.07
CA PRO A 404 18.47 7.06 -0.88
C PRO A 404 17.67 7.66 0.30
N ARG A 405 16.98 6.79 1.06
CA ARG A 405 16.22 7.12 2.28
C ARG A 405 14.91 7.91 2.09
N ILE A 406 14.55 8.35 0.89
CA ILE A 406 13.26 9.04 0.65
C ILE A 406 12.08 8.08 0.79
N GLY A 407 12.30 6.77 0.58
CA GLY A 407 11.29 5.73 0.60
C GLY A 407 10.85 5.32 -0.80
N LEU A 408 9.72 4.61 -0.89
CA LEU A 408 9.30 3.96 -2.14
C LEU A 408 8.44 4.87 -3.03
N ARG A 409 7.84 5.95 -2.50
CA ARG A 409 6.92 6.83 -3.24
C ARG A 409 7.16 8.30 -2.88
N VAL A 410 6.83 9.17 -3.81
CA VAL A 410 6.81 10.63 -3.67
C VAL A 410 5.46 11.14 -4.15
N ASP A 411 4.73 11.84 -3.28
CA ASP A 411 3.39 12.37 -3.59
C ASP A 411 3.46 13.76 -4.24
N ALA A 412 4.48 14.56 -3.89
CA ALA A 412 4.77 15.84 -4.50
C ALA A 412 6.25 16.19 -4.29
N ALA A 413 6.81 17.05 -5.14
CA ALA A 413 8.19 17.49 -5.02
C ALA A 413 8.41 18.86 -5.62
N PHE A 414 9.35 19.63 -5.05
CA PHE A 414 9.85 20.88 -5.64
C PHE A 414 11.29 21.15 -5.21
N GLN A 415 11.97 22.10 -5.90
CA GLN A 415 13.30 22.55 -5.54
C GLN A 415 13.24 23.96 -4.91
N HIS A 416 13.93 24.14 -3.77
CA HIS A 416 14.09 25.44 -3.15
C HIS A 416 15.50 25.61 -2.57
N LYS A 417 16.15 26.73 -2.86
CA LYS A 417 17.52 27.05 -2.38
C LYS A 417 18.54 25.94 -2.59
N GLY A 418 18.41 25.19 -3.69
CA GLY A 418 19.32 24.09 -4.04
C GLY A 418 19.02 22.74 -3.41
N PHE A 419 18.03 22.66 -2.50
CA PHE A 419 17.55 21.43 -1.92
C PHE A 419 16.29 20.94 -2.64
N PHE A 420 16.08 19.62 -2.66
CA PHE A 420 14.82 19.03 -3.04
C PHE A 420 13.95 18.81 -1.82
N TYR A 421 12.67 19.13 -1.92
CA TYR A 421 11.66 18.86 -0.92
C TYR A 421 10.73 17.80 -1.48
N PHE A 422 10.75 16.62 -0.85
CA PHE A 422 9.90 15.49 -1.22
C PHE A 422 8.79 15.34 -0.20
N PHE A 423 7.56 15.21 -0.66
CA PHE A 423 6.39 14.98 0.18
C PHE A 423 5.97 13.53 0.10
N ARG A 424 5.67 12.95 1.25
CA ARG A 424 5.10 11.61 1.38
C ARG A 424 4.11 11.58 2.53
N ARG A 425 2.80 11.48 2.21
CA ARG A 425 1.72 11.66 3.18
C ARG A 425 1.88 13.01 3.91
N ALA A 426 1.69 13.03 5.22
CA ALA A 426 1.83 14.25 6.05
C ALA A 426 3.29 14.60 6.43
N LYS A 427 4.29 14.06 5.73
CA LYS A 427 5.72 14.32 5.97
C LYS A 427 6.39 14.90 4.74
N GLN A 428 7.36 15.79 4.97
CA GLN A 428 8.26 16.28 3.94
C GLN A 428 9.72 16.01 4.33
N PHE A 429 10.54 15.80 3.31
CA PHE A 429 11.96 15.50 3.44
C PHE A 429 12.75 16.54 2.66
N GLU A 430 13.59 17.30 3.34
CA GLU A 430 14.59 18.15 2.71
C GLU A 430 15.80 17.28 2.34
N TYR A 431 16.16 17.28 1.08
CA TYR A 431 17.19 16.41 0.52
C TYR A 431 18.26 17.25 -0.19
N ASP A 432 19.52 17.02 0.19
CA ASP A 432 20.67 17.60 -0.48
C ASP A 432 21.05 16.74 -1.69
N PRO A 433 20.87 17.22 -2.93
CA PRO A 433 21.21 16.46 -4.12
C PRO A 433 22.71 16.26 -4.31
N LYS A 434 23.56 17.12 -3.72
CA LYS A 434 25.03 17.01 -3.79
C LYS A 434 25.53 15.95 -2.82
N ALA A 435 25.08 16.04 -1.56
CA ALA A 435 25.43 15.08 -0.52
C ALA A 435 24.64 13.75 -0.64
N LYS A 436 23.59 13.71 -1.45
CA LYS A 436 22.68 12.56 -1.63
C LYS A 436 22.09 12.04 -0.31
N THR A 437 21.69 12.95 0.55
CA THR A 437 21.18 12.63 1.88
C THR A 437 20.01 13.52 2.28
N ILE A 438 19.16 13.00 3.17
CA ILE A 438 18.11 13.79 3.83
C ILE A 438 18.79 14.64 4.92
N THR A 439 18.61 15.95 4.86
CA THR A 439 19.11 16.92 5.85
C THR A 439 18.11 17.15 6.95
N ARG A 440 16.80 17.10 6.62
CA ARG A 440 15.73 17.38 7.57
C ARG A 440 14.45 16.63 7.20
N MET A 441 13.70 16.24 8.22
CA MET A 441 12.34 15.69 8.08
C MET A 441 11.36 16.56 8.89
N MET A 442 10.27 16.98 8.27
CA MET A 442 9.31 17.91 8.85
C MET A 442 7.88 17.46 8.52
N LYS A 443 6.89 18.06 9.18
CA LYS A 443 5.48 17.93 8.75
C LYS A 443 5.23 18.76 7.49
N THR A 444 4.27 18.35 6.67
CA THR A 444 3.90 19.05 5.42
C THR A 444 3.43 20.48 5.66
N ASN A 445 2.74 20.72 6.79
CA ASN A 445 2.19 22.01 7.16
C ASN A 445 3.22 23.01 7.74
N THR A 446 4.50 22.65 7.83
CA THR A 446 5.57 23.56 8.33
C THR A 446 5.70 24.84 7.50
N TRP A 447 5.33 24.82 6.24
CA TRP A 447 5.34 25.99 5.36
C TRP A 447 4.31 27.06 5.74
N PHE A 448 3.28 26.70 6.53
CA PHE A 448 2.15 27.55 6.88
C PHE A 448 2.25 28.20 8.27
N ARG A 449 3.43 28.14 8.92
CA ARG A 449 3.70 28.74 10.24
C ARG A 449 2.70 28.34 11.33
N CYS A 450 2.23 27.13 11.30
CA CYS A 450 1.31 26.59 12.29
C CYS A 450 1.96 26.47 13.65
N GLY A 451 1.47 27.18 14.67
CA GLY A 451 2.01 27.18 16.03
C GLY A 451 2.44 28.56 16.54
N GLU A 452 2.52 29.58 15.68
CA GLU A 452 2.59 30.96 16.17
C GLU A 452 1.19 31.49 16.47
N PRO A 453 0.96 32.21 17.59
CA PRO A 453 -0.33 32.81 17.87
C PRO A 453 -0.67 33.79 16.74
N PHE A 454 -1.75 33.53 16.04
CA PHE A 454 -2.34 34.45 15.08
C PHE A 454 -2.75 35.72 15.86
N ASN A 455 -2.03 36.82 15.68
CA ASN A 455 -2.54 38.12 16.08
C ASN A 455 -3.73 38.42 15.14
N SER A 456 -4.91 38.06 15.66
CA SER A 456 -6.19 38.37 15.04
C SER A 456 -6.43 39.89 15.10
N SER A 457 -6.01 40.60 14.06
CA SER A 457 -6.53 41.91 13.76
C SER A 457 -6.78 42.02 12.25
N SER A 458 -7.73 41.23 11.80
CA SER A 458 -8.61 41.55 10.65
C SER A 458 -9.80 40.57 10.70
N ASP A 459 -10.87 41.08 11.27
CA ASP A 459 -12.19 40.46 11.30
C ASP A 459 -12.66 40.09 9.89
N PHE A 460 -12.89 38.81 9.66
CA PHE A 460 -13.83 38.39 8.63
C PHE A 460 -15.25 38.58 9.18
N SER A 461 -15.74 39.81 9.17
CA SER A 461 -17.16 40.09 9.32
C SER A 461 -17.84 39.84 7.97
N THR A 462 -18.72 38.84 7.95
CA THR A 462 -19.79 38.77 6.95
C THR A 462 -20.64 40.02 7.08
N SER A 463 -20.45 40.98 6.22
CA SER A 463 -21.38 42.11 6.08
C SER A 463 -22.39 41.79 4.99
N GLU A 464 -23.62 41.51 5.43
CA GLU A 464 -24.81 41.72 4.63
C GLU A 464 -24.88 43.19 4.19
N GLY A 465 -25.20 43.39 2.93
CA GLY A 465 -25.19 44.70 2.32
C GLY A 465 -26.20 45.69 2.92
N LYS A 466 -25.74 46.90 3.18
CA LYS A 466 -26.54 48.11 3.11
C LYS A 466 -25.83 49.11 2.21
N VAL A 467 -26.49 49.44 1.14
CA VAL A 467 -26.14 50.52 0.23
C VAL A 467 -26.23 51.86 0.95
N HIS A 468 -25.15 52.61 1.01
CA HIS A 468 -25.22 54.07 1.10
C HIS A 468 -24.10 54.71 0.25
N SER A 469 -24.57 55.66 -0.57
CA SER A 469 -23.84 56.48 -1.49
C SER A 469 -22.86 57.45 -0.81
N GLY A 470 -21.69 57.63 -1.38
CA GLY A 470 -20.95 58.85 -1.22
C GLY A 470 -19.44 58.71 -1.09
N GLY A 471 -18.67 59.18 -2.06
CA GLY A 471 -17.27 59.57 -1.88
C GLY A 471 -16.24 58.68 -2.58
N VAL A 472 -15.82 59.14 -3.71
CA VAL A 472 -14.71 58.59 -4.54
C VAL A 472 -13.39 58.78 -3.83
N GLU A 473 -12.67 57.69 -3.60
CA GLU A 473 -11.21 57.73 -3.56
C GLU A 473 -10.66 56.54 -4.31
N LEU A 474 -10.19 56.80 -5.52
CA LEU A 474 -9.56 55.85 -6.43
C LEU A 474 -8.12 55.61 -5.95
N VAL A 475 -7.85 54.51 -5.28
CA VAL A 475 -6.50 53.98 -5.19
C VAL A 475 -6.31 52.92 -6.26
N TYR A 476 -5.50 53.30 -7.24
CA TYR A 476 -5.11 52.44 -8.35
C TYR A 476 -4.31 51.25 -7.89
N TYR A 477 -4.92 50.05 -7.86
CA TYR A 477 -4.21 48.81 -8.08
C TYR A 477 -4.56 48.27 -9.46
N LYS A 478 -4.00 48.90 -10.46
CA LYS A 478 -4.00 48.37 -11.82
C LYS A 478 -2.71 47.63 -12.08
N ASN A 479 -2.87 46.41 -12.63
CA ASN A 479 -1.90 45.66 -13.40
C ASN A 479 -0.97 44.70 -12.66
N LEU A 480 -1.53 43.64 -12.05
CA LEU A 480 -0.79 42.40 -11.94
C LEU A 480 -1.49 41.21 -12.65
N ASN A 481 -2.74 41.39 -13.08
CA ASN A 481 -3.55 40.29 -13.65
C ASN A 481 -3.35 40.00 -15.14
N LEU A 482 -2.63 40.86 -15.87
CA LEU A 482 -2.50 40.71 -17.33
C LEU A 482 -1.26 39.92 -17.81
N LEU A 483 -0.31 39.64 -16.95
CA LEU A 483 0.91 38.89 -17.31
C LEU A 483 0.85 37.40 -16.97
N ILE A 484 -0.20 36.92 -16.29
CA ILE A 484 -0.34 35.54 -15.81
C ILE A 484 -0.89 34.62 -16.89
N PHE A 485 -1.58 35.11 -17.89
CA PHE A 485 -2.29 34.29 -18.88
C PHE A 485 -1.41 33.55 -19.91
N SER A 486 -0.14 33.85 -20.00
CA SER A 486 0.70 33.33 -21.08
C SER A 486 1.63 32.19 -20.70
N ILE A 487 1.62 31.69 -19.44
CA ILE A 487 2.73 30.89 -18.92
C ILE A 487 2.31 29.50 -18.37
N VAL A 488 1.03 29.26 -18.15
CA VAL A 488 0.57 27.92 -17.73
C VAL A 488 0.24 27.08 -18.96
N TYR A 489 1.12 26.14 -19.28
CA TYR A 489 0.80 25.11 -20.26
C TYR A 489 0.09 23.97 -19.56
N VAL A 490 -1.21 23.86 -19.76
CA VAL A 490 -1.93 22.64 -19.47
C VAL A 490 -1.61 21.66 -20.59
N LEU A 491 -0.85 20.65 -20.29
CA LEU A 491 -0.72 19.53 -21.21
C LEU A 491 -2.08 18.83 -21.27
N LYS A 492 -2.97 19.36 -22.09
CA LYS A 492 -4.24 18.74 -22.48
C LYS A 492 -4.00 17.67 -23.53
N LYS A 493 -4.91 16.69 -23.57
CA LYS A 493 -5.01 15.58 -24.53
C LYS A 493 -4.49 15.86 -25.91
#